data_30d941405dd02c5d8f5413d0a65a47aa
#
_entry.id   30d941405dd02c5d8f5413d0a65a47aa
#
_cell.length_a   1.000
_cell.length_b   1.000
_cell.length_c   1.000
_cell.angle_alpha   90.00
_cell.angle_beta   90.00
_cell.angle_gamma   90.00
#
_symmetry.space_group_name_H-M   'P 1'
#
loop_
_entity.id
_entity.type
_entity.pdbx_description
1 polymer ?
#
loop_
_entity_poly.entity_id
_entity_poly.type
_entity_poly.pdbx_seq_one_letter_code
_entity_poly.pdbx_strand_id
1 'polypeptide(L)'
;MDVTYLENVPLDGPFTELELHWSGESSGPRFPLTFNQRNHLAAVAASGRPTWIGGTLGIPDGVPLSTIAGAVRSVVGGADALCAVACGDDQQEFTADQLSVIPGEVRPDAPAAAELESLVAGRCRPGRVPGLFFATCGDVLLFGIDHFHADMLSVALLQRRLHDALHGRALPGAPRFLDTVTAPRPAPDDAAIGVWRRFLDTTGNRIPAFPVELGVAGPAPASPVHDVRRLLDDPGQCTFAVILAGLAEAVEPLSGSAEFPTVIPVHTRGRRGDERHGTVGWMVGNAPVIARAGDVETTAGWLRDAVTVAGLPLETMIRECAPELPDGAVPMVSYTDLRRLGTPLPQARYVSATSPTDTVQFWFSRTVHGLDLRTKYPDTPEARQVMDGVLGGLERALGGKSLSPGR
;
A
#
# COMPACT_ATOMS: atom_id res chain seq x y z
N MET A 1 -14.79 -1.16 -6.35
CA MET A 1 -13.67 -1.89 -5.73
C MET A 1 -13.48 -1.30 -4.34
N ASP A 2 -13.54 -2.13 -3.31
CA ASP A 2 -13.52 -1.68 -1.93
C ASP A 2 -12.14 -1.97 -1.32
N VAL A 3 -11.69 -1.11 -0.41
CA VAL A 3 -10.47 -1.31 0.36
C VAL A 3 -10.88 -1.68 1.78
N THR A 4 -10.43 -2.83 2.27
CA THR A 4 -10.91 -3.37 3.54
C THR A 4 -9.83 -4.19 4.25
N TYR A 5 -10.15 -4.74 5.41
CA TYR A 5 -9.38 -5.76 6.13
C TYR A 5 -10.00 -7.14 5.91
N LEU A 6 -9.18 -8.19 6.10
CA LEU A 6 -9.59 -9.57 5.80
C LEU A 6 -10.85 -10.00 6.55
N GLU A 7 -11.01 -9.57 7.79
CA GLU A 7 -12.18 -9.84 8.63
C GLU A 7 -13.51 -9.36 8.06
N ASN A 8 -13.47 -8.35 7.17
CA ASN A 8 -14.63 -7.76 6.52
C ASN A 8 -14.88 -8.33 5.11
N VAL A 9 -14.12 -9.34 4.69
CA VAL A 9 -14.32 -10.01 3.41
C VAL A 9 -15.29 -11.18 3.63
N PRO A 10 -16.47 -11.18 2.97
CA PRO A 10 -17.35 -12.35 3.02
C PRO A 10 -16.70 -13.50 2.25
N LEU A 11 -16.34 -14.55 2.95
CA LEU A 11 -15.75 -15.76 2.41
C LEU A 11 -16.57 -16.97 2.90
N ASP A 12 -17.30 -17.58 1.98
CA ASP A 12 -18.20 -18.69 2.25
C ASP A 12 -17.92 -19.87 1.31
N GLY A 13 -18.16 -21.07 1.78
CA GLY A 13 -18.03 -22.28 0.98
C GLY A 13 -16.66 -22.98 1.07
N PRO A 14 -16.41 -23.93 0.18
CA PRO A 14 -15.20 -24.76 0.24
C PRO A 14 -13.93 -23.91 0.10
N PHE A 15 -12.95 -24.21 0.94
CA PHE A 15 -11.65 -23.53 0.95
C PHE A 15 -10.55 -24.46 0.46
N THR A 16 -9.70 -23.96 -0.45
CA THR A 16 -8.52 -24.68 -0.93
C THR A 16 -7.34 -23.72 -1.07
N GLU A 17 -6.28 -23.94 -0.30
CA GLU A 17 -5.01 -23.25 -0.50
C GLU A 17 -4.36 -23.73 -1.83
N LEU A 18 -3.84 -22.80 -2.61
CA LEU A 18 -3.02 -23.09 -3.78
C LEU A 18 -1.56 -23.00 -3.36
N GLU A 19 -0.92 -24.12 -3.17
CA GLU A 19 0.45 -24.19 -2.67
C GLU A 19 1.45 -23.86 -3.77
N LEU A 20 2.27 -22.85 -3.52
CA LEU A 20 3.31 -22.39 -4.44
C LEU A 20 4.66 -22.94 -3.97
N HIS A 21 5.39 -23.54 -4.90
CA HIS A 21 6.72 -24.08 -4.64
C HIS A 21 7.69 -23.65 -5.73
N TRP A 22 8.88 -23.21 -5.31
CA TRP A 22 10.02 -23.01 -6.20
C TRP A 22 10.97 -24.21 -6.11
N SER A 23 11.32 -24.79 -7.25
CA SER A 23 12.30 -25.88 -7.33
C SER A 23 13.71 -25.30 -7.49
N GLY A 24 14.68 -25.89 -6.77
CA GLY A 24 16.07 -25.45 -6.84
C GLY A 24 16.35 -24.14 -6.10
N GLU A 25 17.39 -23.46 -6.50
CA GLU A 25 17.84 -22.18 -5.93
C GLU A 25 17.61 -21.03 -6.92
N SER A 26 17.48 -19.81 -6.40
CA SER A 26 17.50 -18.62 -7.26
C SER A 26 18.88 -18.50 -7.91
N SER A 27 18.90 -18.35 -9.21
CA SER A 27 20.11 -18.26 -10.02
C SER A 27 19.99 -17.10 -11.00
N GLY A 28 21.03 -16.34 -11.20
CA GLY A 28 20.98 -15.20 -12.10
C GLY A 28 21.61 -13.96 -11.48
N PRO A 29 21.46 -12.79 -12.11
CA PRO A 29 22.06 -11.57 -11.58
C PRO A 29 21.43 -11.18 -10.27
N ARG A 30 22.22 -10.50 -9.43
CA ARG A 30 21.74 -9.82 -8.22
C ARG A 30 21.33 -8.41 -8.56
N PHE A 31 20.27 -7.96 -7.93
CA PHE A 31 19.69 -6.63 -8.09
C PHE A 31 19.65 -5.93 -6.73
N PRO A 32 19.93 -4.62 -6.65
CA PRO A 32 19.88 -3.92 -5.38
C PRO A 32 18.45 -3.90 -4.82
N LEU A 33 18.33 -3.94 -3.50
CA LEU A 33 17.07 -3.67 -2.82
C LEU A 33 16.72 -2.16 -2.95
N THR A 34 15.43 -1.86 -3.09
CA THR A 34 14.95 -0.49 -2.96
C THR A 34 15.00 -0.03 -1.49
N PHE A 35 14.93 1.27 -1.25
CA PHE A 35 14.82 1.82 0.10
C PHE A 35 13.63 1.22 0.88
N ASN A 36 12.47 1.14 0.25
CA ASN A 36 11.27 0.59 0.89
C ASN A 36 11.43 -0.90 1.23
N GLN A 37 12.04 -1.68 0.34
CA GLN A 37 12.32 -3.09 0.60
C GLN A 37 13.27 -3.28 1.80
N ARG A 38 14.37 -2.52 1.87
CA ARG A 38 15.29 -2.57 3.02
C ARG A 38 14.59 -2.21 4.33
N ASN A 39 13.82 -1.13 4.34
CA ASN A 39 13.08 -0.70 5.53
C ASN A 39 12.05 -1.74 5.96
N HIS A 40 11.34 -2.36 5.01
CA HIS A 40 10.40 -3.42 5.31
C HIS A 40 11.08 -4.63 5.96
N LEU A 41 12.20 -5.10 5.39
CA LEU A 41 12.98 -6.20 5.95
C LEU A 41 13.47 -5.87 7.36
N ALA A 42 14.01 -4.67 7.58
CA ALA A 42 14.46 -4.22 8.89
C ALA A 42 13.31 -4.13 9.91
N ALA A 43 12.16 -3.58 9.52
CA ALA A 43 10.98 -3.48 10.38
C ALA A 43 10.43 -4.86 10.77
N VAL A 44 10.37 -5.80 9.83
CA VAL A 44 9.94 -7.18 10.13
C VAL A 44 10.96 -7.91 11.00
N ALA A 45 12.26 -7.72 10.76
CA ALA A 45 13.30 -8.29 11.61
C ALA A 45 13.23 -7.78 13.06
N ALA A 46 12.94 -6.49 13.25
CA ALA A 46 12.81 -5.87 14.56
C ALA A 46 11.52 -6.28 15.30
N SER A 47 10.39 -6.38 14.58
CA SER A 47 9.07 -6.63 15.17
C SER A 47 8.65 -8.10 15.17
N GLY A 48 9.25 -8.94 14.34
CA GLY A 48 8.81 -10.31 14.04
C GLY A 48 7.47 -10.39 13.30
N ARG A 49 6.92 -9.26 12.84
CA ARG A 49 5.56 -9.16 12.31
C ARG A 49 5.59 -8.80 10.83
N PRO A 50 5.08 -9.68 9.95
CA PRO A 50 5.03 -9.41 8.52
C PRO A 50 3.96 -8.35 8.22
N THR A 51 4.22 -7.55 7.19
CA THR A 51 3.22 -6.68 6.57
C THR A 51 2.94 -7.24 5.18
N TRP A 52 1.69 -7.57 4.93
CA TRP A 52 1.25 -8.09 3.63
C TRP A 52 0.10 -7.24 3.08
N ILE A 53 -0.04 -7.27 1.78
CA ILE A 53 -1.14 -6.69 1.02
C ILE A 53 -1.68 -7.73 0.05
N GLY A 54 -2.91 -7.60 -0.37
CA GLY A 54 -3.49 -8.55 -1.29
C GLY A 54 -4.87 -8.14 -1.77
N GLY A 55 -5.63 -9.10 -2.21
CA GLY A 55 -6.98 -8.83 -2.69
C GLY A 55 -7.78 -10.07 -2.96
N THR A 56 -9.03 -9.83 -3.34
CA THR A 56 -9.95 -10.85 -3.80
C THR A 56 -10.37 -10.63 -5.25
N LEU A 57 -10.90 -11.66 -5.86
CA LEU A 57 -11.42 -11.65 -7.22
C LEU A 57 -12.45 -12.76 -7.39
N GLY A 58 -13.56 -12.49 -8.09
CA GLY A 58 -14.54 -13.51 -8.44
C GLY A 58 -13.98 -14.52 -9.44
N ILE A 59 -14.22 -15.80 -9.18
CA ILE A 59 -13.91 -16.91 -10.07
C ILE A 59 -15.11 -17.14 -10.98
N PRO A 60 -14.94 -17.26 -12.31
CA PRO A 60 -16.04 -17.60 -13.20
C PRO A 60 -16.61 -19.01 -12.91
N ASP A 61 -17.90 -19.18 -13.09
CA ASP A 61 -18.58 -20.44 -12.83
C ASP A 61 -17.94 -21.62 -13.61
N GLY A 62 -17.80 -22.74 -12.93
CA GLY A 62 -17.34 -23.99 -13.55
C GLY A 62 -15.85 -24.05 -13.90
N VAL A 63 -15.04 -23.06 -13.48
CA VAL A 63 -13.58 -23.10 -13.69
C VAL A 63 -12.94 -24.14 -12.77
N PRO A 64 -12.26 -25.19 -13.29
CA PRO A 64 -11.61 -26.20 -12.46
C PRO A 64 -10.44 -25.63 -11.64
N LEU A 65 -10.17 -26.19 -10.46
CA LEU A 65 -9.03 -25.83 -9.60
C LEU A 65 -7.68 -25.89 -10.33
N SER A 66 -7.50 -26.85 -11.25
CA SER A 66 -6.29 -26.95 -12.07
C SER A 66 -6.10 -25.77 -13.01
N THR A 67 -7.20 -25.22 -13.55
CA THR A 67 -7.17 -24.02 -14.39
C THR A 67 -6.86 -22.79 -13.54
N ILE A 68 -7.43 -22.70 -12.32
CA ILE A 68 -7.14 -21.61 -11.39
C ILE A 68 -5.65 -21.65 -10.99
N ALA A 69 -5.11 -22.82 -10.64
CA ALA A 69 -3.70 -23.00 -10.32
C ALA A 69 -2.79 -22.62 -11.52
N GLY A 70 -3.19 -22.99 -12.74
CA GLY A 70 -2.51 -22.59 -13.98
C GLY A 70 -2.52 -21.06 -14.19
N ALA A 71 -3.64 -20.40 -13.92
CA ALA A 71 -3.76 -18.95 -14.01
C ALA A 71 -2.85 -18.25 -12.98
N VAL A 72 -2.85 -18.70 -11.72
CA VAL A 72 -1.96 -18.19 -10.67
C VAL A 72 -0.49 -18.38 -11.07
N ARG A 73 -0.10 -19.59 -11.53
CA ARG A 73 1.26 -19.88 -12.01
C ARG A 73 1.68 -18.92 -13.12
N SER A 74 0.82 -18.71 -14.11
CA SER A 74 1.11 -17.82 -15.24
C SER A 74 1.26 -16.36 -14.82
N VAL A 75 0.42 -15.88 -13.89
CA VAL A 75 0.46 -14.50 -13.41
C VAL A 75 1.66 -14.26 -12.51
N VAL A 76 1.96 -15.16 -11.59
CA VAL A 76 3.13 -15.06 -10.69
C VAL A 76 4.41 -15.16 -11.50
N GLY A 77 4.56 -16.20 -12.37
CA GLY A 77 5.75 -16.38 -13.21
C GLY A 77 5.95 -15.28 -14.25
N GLY A 78 4.90 -14.52 -14.58
CA GLY A 78 4.96 -13.36 -15.48
C GLY A 78 5.28 -12.02 -14.80
N ALA A 79 5.60 -12.02 -13.49
CA ALA A 79 5.91 -10.81 -12.72
C ALA A 79 7.19 -11.05 -11.89
N ASP A 80 8.33 -10.57 -12.38
CA ASP A 80 9.66 -10.78 -11.79
C ASP A 80 9.75 -10.37 -10.32
N ALA A 81 9.05 -9.31 -9.91
CA ALA A 81 8.99 -8.91 -8.51
C ALA A 81 8.42 -10.00 -7.59
N LEU A 82 7.45 -10.80 -8.08
CA LEU A 82 6.86 -11.91 -7.31
C LEU A 82 7.77 -13.14 -7.27
N CYS A 83 8.72 -13.22 -8.21
CA CYS A 83 9.72 -14.27 -8.31
C CYS A 83 11.03 -13.92 -7.57
N ALA A 84 11.16 -12.71 -7.03
CA ALA A 84 12.36 -12.24 -6.37
C ALA A 84 12.43 -12.71 -4.90
N VAL A 85 13.64 -12.92 -4.40
CA VAL A 85 13.93 -13.22 -2.99
C VAL A 85 15.08 -12.35 -2.50
N ALA A 86 14.99 -11.87 -1.27
CA ALA A 86 16.07 -11.10 -0.65
C ALA A 86 17.28 -12.01 -0.34
N CYS A 87 18.47 -11.54 -0.71
CA CYS A 87 19.76 -12.21 -0.51
C CYS A 87 20.78 -11.21 0.09
N GLY A 88 20.74 -11.01 1.39
CA GLY A 88 21.49 -9.92 2.05
C GLY A 88 20.95 -8.56 1.65
N ASP A 89 21.81 -7.66 1.15
CA ASP A 89 21.42 -6.31 0.68
C ASP A 89 20.91 -6.29 -0.77
N ASP A 90 20.87 -7.44 -1.42
CA ASP A 90 20.40 -7.63 -2.78
C ASP A 90 19.12 -8.49 -2.84
N GLN A 91 18.56 -8.61 -4.03
CA GLN A 91 17.51 -9.56 -4.37
C GLN A 91 17.90 -10.35 -5.62
N GLN A 92 17.39 -11.57 -5.74
CA GLN A 92 17.67 -12.47 -6.84
C GLN A 92 16.38 -13.17 -7.28
N GLU A 93 16.23 -13.41 -8.57
CA GLU A 93 15.01 -13.96 -9.17
C GLU A 93 15.07 -15.48 -9.31
N PHE A 94 13.93 -16.14 -9.06
CA PHE A 94 13.65 -17.48 -9.57
C PHE A 94 13.05 -17.37 -10.98
N THR A 95 13.34 -18.33 -11.83
CA THR A 95 12.76 -18.37 -13.17
C THR A 95 11.36 -18.98 -13.16
N ALA A 96 10.49 -18.59 -14.08
CA ALA A 96 9.08 -19.02 -14.10
C ALA A 96 8.89 -20.55 -14.26
N ASP A 97 9.85 -21.23 -14.86
CA ASP A 97 9.83 -22.70 -15.03
C ASP A 97 10.09 -23.45 -13.71
N GLN A 98 10.74 -22.81 -12.73
CA GLN A 98 10.93 -23.36 -11.39
C GLN A 98 9.64 -23.31 -10.54
N LEU A 99 8.63 -22.50 -10.92
CA LEU A 99 7.39 -22.36 -10.18
C LEU A 99 6.41 -23.49 -10.47
N SER A 100 5.93 -24.14 -9.41
CA SER A 100 4.75 -24.99 -9.43
C SER A 100 3.66 -24.44 -8.52
N VAL A 101 2.40 -24.60 -8.92
CA VAL A 101 1.22 -24.24 -8.11
C VAL A 101 0.32 -25.46 -8.06
N ILE A 102 0.11 -25.97 -6.87
CA ILE A 102 -0.60 -27.25 -6.63
C ILE A 102 -1.79 -26.97 -5.71
N PRO A 103 -3.02 -27.34 -6.09
CA PRO A 103 -4.15 -27.30 -5.16
C PRO A 103 -3.90 -28.21 -3.96
N GLY A 104 -4.04 -27.64 -2.76
CA GLY A 104 -3.98 -28.37 -1.51
C GLY A 104 -5.28 -29.14 -1.20
N GLU A 105 -5.43 -29.56 0.05
CA GLU A 105 -6.63 -30.25 0.51
C GLU A 105 -7.85 -29.31 0.52
N VAL A 106 -8.99 -29.82 0.07
CA VAL A 106 -10.26 -29.11 0.09
C VAL A 106 -10.86 -29.20 1.47
N ARG A 107 -11.03 -28.07 2.14
CA ARG A 107 -11.82 -27.96 3.36
C ARG A 107 -13.28 -27.62 3.00
N PRO A 108 -14.30 -28.18 3.68
CA PRO A 108 -15.70 -27.92 3.33
C PRO A 108 -16.10 -26.45 3.58
N ASP A 109 -15.46 -25.79 4.54
CA ASP A 109 -15.79 -24.44 4.96
C ASP A 109 -14.54 -23.55 4.97
N ALA A 110 -14.76 -22.24 4.83
CA ALA A 110 -13.73 -21.23 4.97
C ALA A 110 -13.18 -21.21 6.42
N PRO A 111 -11.86 -21.01 6.63
CA PRO A 111 -11.31 -20.75 7.95
C PRO A 111 -11.93 -19.49 8.58
N ALA A 112 -12.02 -19.44 9.90
CA ALA A 112 -12.38 -18.22 10.60
C ALA A 112 -11.40 -17.08 10.26
N ALA A 113 -11.87 -15.83 10.26
CA ALA A 113 -11.07 -14.68 9.82
C ALA A 113 -9.69 -14.59 10.51
N ALA A 114 -9.63 -14.85 11.83
CA ALA A 114 -8.37 -14.86 12.58
C ALA A 114 -7.42 -16.01 12.18
N GLU A 115 -7.95 -17.19 11.85
CA GLU A 115 -7.15 -18.31 11.33
C GLU A 115 -6.62 -17.97 9.95
N LEU A 116 -7.47 -17.43 9.08
CA LEU A 116 -7.08 -17.03 7.73
C LEU A 116 -6.03 -15.91 7.74
N GLU A 117 -6.18 -14.91 8.60
CA GLU A 117 -5.16 -13.86 8.81
C GLU A 117 -3.81 -14.49 9.22
N SER A 118 -3.84 -15.47 10.13
CA SER A 118 -2.63 -16.17 10.57
C SER A 118 -2.00 -17.00 9.45
N LEU A 119 -2.81 -17.65 8.62
CA LEU A 119 -2.32 -18.40 7.44
C LEU A 119 -1.66 -17.45 6.44
N VAL A 120 -2.32 -16.36 6.07
CA VAL A 120 -1.78 -15.36 5.14
C VAL A 120 -0.48 -14.77 5.69
N ALA A 121 -0.47 -14.32 6.94
CA ALA A 121 0.73 -13.76 7.59
C ALA A 121 1.88 -14.78 7.70
N GLY A 122 1.56 -16.06 7.88
CA GLY A 122 2.54 -17.14 7.90
C GLY A 122 3.18 -17.43 6.54
N ARG A 123 2.46 -17.18 5.45
CA ARG A 123 2.95 -17.35 4.07
C ARG A 123 3.61 -16.08 3.55
N CYS A 124 3.00 -14.91 3.78
CA CYS A 124 3.42 -13.62 3.24
C CYS A 124 4.37 -12.91 4.20
N ARG A 125 5.63 -13.39 4.27
CA ARG A 125 6.65 -12.83 5.17
C ARG A 125 8.06 -12.93 4.57
N PRO A 126 8.95 -12.00 4.89
CA PRO A 126 10.35 -12.07 4.49
C PRO A 126 11.01 -13.38 4.92
N GLY A 127 11.88 -13.91 4.07
CA GLY A 127 12.57 -15.18 4.29
C GLY A 127 11.75 -16.43 3.97
N ARG A 128 10.46 -16.28 3.70
CA ARG A 128 9.65 -17.33 3.09
C ARG A 128 9.72 -17.23 1.56
N VAL A 129 9.92 -18.36 0.91
CA VAL A 129 9.98 -18.43 -0.56
C VAL A 129 8.94 -19.44 -1.05
N PRO A 130 7.95 -18.98 -1.82
CA PRO A 130 7.59 -17.59 -2.09
C PRO A 130 6.92 -16.91 -0.88
N GLY A 131 7.06 -15.58 -0.79
CA GLY A 131 6.33 -14.73 0.17
C GLY A 131 4.91 -14.41 -0.29
N LEU A 132 4.18 -15.42 -0.75
CA LEU A 132 2.89 -15.31 -1.42
C LEU A 132 1.90 -16.32 -0.84
N PHE A 133 0.63 -15.94 -0.88
CA PHE A 133 -0.50 -16.80 -0.51
C PHE A 133 -1.59 -16.71 -1.56
N PHE A 134 -2.17 -17.83 -1.96
CA PHE A 134 -3.34 -17.91 -2.82
C PHE A 134 -4.28 -18.99 -2.29
N ALA A 135 -5.58 -18.71 -2.31
CA ALA A 135 -6.59 -19.70 -1.97
C ALA A 135 -7.91 -19.43 -2.71
N THR A 136 -8.67 -20.46 -2.97
CA THR A 136 -10.07 -20.34 -3.37
C THR A 136 -10.96 -20.49 -2.14
N CYS A 137 -12.03 -19.70 -2.08
CA CYS A 137 -13.09 -19.83 -1.09
C CYS A 137 -14.44 -19.67 -1.81
N GLY A 138 -15.14 -20.77 -2.02
CA GLY A 138 -16.29 -20.78 -2.92
C GLY A 138 -15.94 -20.26 -4.30
N ASP A 139 -16.62 -19.20 -4.72
CA ASP A 139 -16.41 -18.49 -5.99
C ASP A 139 -15.42 -17.31 -5.90
N VAL A 140 -14.68 -17.19 -4.79
CA VAL A 140 -13.69 -16.12 -4.58
C VAL A 140 -12.27 -16.68 -4.63
N LEU A 141 -11.41 -16.06 -5.42
CA LEU A 141 -9.95 -16.20 -5.34
C LEU A 141 -9.42 -15.11 -4.40
N LEU A 142 -8.81 -15.53 -3.28
CA LEU A 142 -8.10 -14.68 -2.32
C LEU A 142 -6.60 -14.79 -2.56
N PHE A 143 -5.87 -13.68 -2.47
CA PHE A 143 -4.41 -13.70 -2.47
C PHE A 143 -3.82 -12.68 -1.50
N GLY A 144 -2.68 -13.04 -0.92
CA GLY A 144 -1.82 -12.21 -0.11
C GLY A 144 -0.40 -12.20 -0.66
N ILE A 145 0.31 -11.11 -0.45
CA ILE A 145 1.66 -10.88 -0.96
C ILE A 145 2.45 -10.14 0.13
N ASP A 146 3.63 -10.63 0.51
CA ASP A 146 4.55 -9.85 1.34
C ASP A 146 4.78 -8.48 0.69
N HIS A 147 4.64 -7.41 1.48
CA HIS A 147 4.78 -6.05 0.95
C HIS A 147 6.14 -5.78 0.30
N PHE A 148 7.12 -6.65 0.54
CA PHE A 148 8.40 -6.65 -0.18
C PHE A 148 8.24 -6.68 -1.71
N HIS A 149 7.22 -7.39 -2.22
CA HIS A 149 7.04 -7.68 -3.64
C HIS A 149 6.11 -6.72 -4.37
N ALA A 150 5.25 -5.99 -3.66
CA ALA A 150 4.15 -5.30 -4.31
C ALA A 150 3.71 -4.05 -3.53
N ASP A 151 3.12 -3.11 -4.26
CA ASP A 151 2.35 -1.99 -3.74
C ASP A 151 0.87 -2.12 -4.13
N MET A 152 0.03 -1.16 -3.71
CA MET A 152 -1.41 -1.19 -3.96
C MET A 152 -1.77 -1.19 -5.46
N LEU A 153 -1.00 -0.49 -6.31
CA LEU A 153 -1.23 -0.51 -7.76
C LEU A 153 -0.90 -1.88 -8.34
N SER A 154 0.11 -2.57 -7.80
CA SER A 154 0.43 -3.94 -8.17
C SER A 154 -0.71 -4.90 -7.88
N VAL A 155 -1.40 -4.75 -6.75
CA VAL A 155 -2.58 -5.57 -6.41
C VAL A 155 -3.66 -5.42 -7.48
N ALA A 156 -3.94 -4.18 -7.94
CA ALA A 156 -4.90 -3.94 -9.03
C ALA A 156 -4.47 -4.60 -10.35
N LEU A 157 -3.19 -4.50 -10.68
CA LEU A 157 -2.64 -5.13 -11.89
C LEU A 157 -2.76 -6.65 -11.83
N LEU A 158 -2.48 -7.24 -10.66
CA LEU A 158 -2.58 -8.68 -10.45
C LEU A 158 -4.03 -9.17 -10.52
N GLN A 159 -4.98 -8.45 -9.91
CA GLN A 159 -6.40 -8.77 -10.03
C GLN A 159 -6.84 -8.81 -11.50
N ARG A 160 -6.41 -7.83 -12.29
CA ARG A 160 -6.75 -7.78 -13.71
C ARG A 160 -6.11 -8.93 -14.50
N ARG A 161 -4.83 -9.23 -14.27
CA ARG A 161 -4.14 -10.35 -14.91
C ARG A 161 -4.74 -11.70 -14.53
N LEU A 162 -5.07 -11.90 -13.25
CA LEU A 162 -5.76 -13.10 -12.78
C LEU A 162 -7.14 -13.22 -13.43
N HIS A 163 -7.90 -12.14 -13.50
CA HIS A 163 -9.19 -12.11 -14.18
C HIS A 163 -9.04 -12.51 -15.66
N ASP A 164 -8.08 -11.92 -16.37
CA ASP A 164 -7.86 -12.23 -17.78
C ASP A 164 -7.42 -13.70 -17.98
N ALA A 165 -6.52 -14.20 -17.13
CA ALA A 165 -6.08 -15.60 -17.17
C ALA A 165 -7.22 -16.59 -16.91
N LEU A 166 -8.08 -16.30 -15.91
CA LEU A 166 -9.26 -17.13 -15.59
C LEU A 166 -10.29 -17.17 -16.73
N HIS A 167 -10.30 -16.15 -17.58
CA HIS A 167 -11.15 -16.10 -18.79
C HIS A 167 -10.43 -16.56 -20.06
N GLY A 168 -9.26 -17.19 -19.94
CA GLY A 168 -8.49 -17.68 -21.07
C GLY A 168 -7.92 -16.60 -21.99
N ARG A 169 -7.81 -15.37 -21.53
CA ARG A 169 -7.24 -14.26 -22.29
C ARG A 169 -5.72 -14.28 -22.21
N ALA A 170 -5.06 -13.88 -23.29
CA ALA A 170 -3.61 -13.74 -23.31
C ALA A 170 -3.16 -12.63 -22.32
N LEU A 171 -2.15 -12.94 -21.52
CA LEU A 171 -1.57 -11.95 -20.62
C LEU A 171 -0.58 -11.07 -21.41
N PRO A 172 -0.75 -9.73 -21.38
CA PRO A 172 0.23 -8.85 -22.00
C PRO A 172 1.57 -8.96 -21.27
N GLY A 173 2.66 -8.85 -22.01
CA GLY A 173 3.99 -8.69 -21.43
C GLY A 173 4.01 -7.50 -20.46
N ALA A 174 4.74 -7.64 -19.36
CA ALA A 174 4.92 -6.57 -18.39
C ALA A 174 6.37 -6.09 -18.38
N PRO A 175 6.60 -4.79 -18.21
CA PRO A 175 7.91 -4.30 -17.91
C PRO A 175 8.41 -4.88 -16.59
N ARG A 176 9.69 -5.21 -16.54
CA ARG A 176 10.29 -5.85 -15.38
C ARG A 176 10.55 -4.84 -14.26
N PHE A 177 10.20 -5.21 -13.04
CA PHE A 177 10.53 -4.43 -11.84
C PHE A 177 12.04 -4.38 -11.60
N LEU A 178 12.72 -5.53 -11.74
CA LEU A 178 14.16 -5.64 -11.49
C LEU A 178 14.99 -4.77 -12.44
N ASP A 179 14.52 -4.53 -13.66
CA ASP A 179 15.16 -3.58 -14.57
C ASP A 179 15.00 -2.12 -14.08
N THR A 180 13.91 -1.82 -13.39
CA THR A 180 13.69 -0.45 -12.86
C THR A 180 14.57 -0.12 -11.66
N VAL A 181 14.97 -1.12 -10.86
CA VAL A 181 15.84 -0.89 -9.69
C VAL A 181 17.30 -0.70 -10.08
N THR A 182 17.71 -1.19 -11.25
CA THR A 182 19.04 -1.00 -11.82
C THR A 182 19.14 0.18 -12.77
N ALA A 183 18.00 0.71 -13.23
CA ALA A 183 17.99 1.86 -14.13
C ALA A 183 18.67 3.07 -13.47
N PRO A 184 19.53 3.78 -14.21
CA PRO A 184 20.12 5.01 -13.70
C PRO A 184 19.04 5.99 -13.24
N ARG A 185 19.14 6.44 -11.99
CA ARG A 185 18.25 7.48 -11.46
C ARG A 185 18.98 8.82 -11.55
N PRO A 186 18.30 9.91 -11.95
CA PRO A 186 18.90 11.22 -11.94
C PRO A 186 19.35 11.56 -10.52
N ALA A 187 20.51 12.19 -10.40
CA ALA A 187 20.90 12.80 -9.14
C ALA A 187 19.87 13.91 -8.82
N PRO A 188 19.50 14.08 -7.52
CA PRO A 188 18.67 15.21 -7.14
C PRO A 188 19.37 16.51 -7.51
N ASP A 189 18.65 17.40 -8.18
CA ASP A 189 19.11 18.76 -8.44
C ASP A 189 18.83 19.67 -7.23
N ASP A 190 19.33 20.91 -7.30
CA ASP A 190 19.15 21.90 -6.24
C ASP A 190 17.66 22.21 -5.97
N ALA A 191 16.81 22.12 -6.99
CA ALA A 191 15.38 22.35 -6.84
C ALA A 191 14.71 21.24 -6.02
N ALA A 192 15.04 19.99 -6.31
CA ALA A 192 14.54 18.84 -5.55
C ALA A 192 15.04 18.83 -4.10
N ILE A 193 16.32 19.11 -3.88
CA ILE A 193 16.90 19.30 -2.55
C ILE A 193 16.21 20.46 -1.84
N GLY A 194 15.90 21.55 -2.56
CA GLY A 194 15.18 22.71 -2.06
C GLY A 194 13.78 22.40 -1.53
N VAL A 195 13.05 21.46 -2.15
CA VAL A 195 11.72 21.01 -1.64
C VAL A 195 11.87 20.37 -0.26
N TRP A 196 12.83 19.45 -0.11
CA TRP A 196 13.08 18.79 1.18
C TRP A 196 13.61 19.76 2.24
N ARG A 197 14.51 20.68 1.89
CA ARG A 197 15.02 21.70 2.82
C ARG A 197 13.92 22.60 3.33
N ARG A 198 13.02 23.11 2.46
CA ARG A 198 11.87 23.91 2.91
C ARG A 198 10.96 23.16 3.88
N PHE A 199 10.73 21.86 3.61
CA PHE A 199 9.96 21.00 4.51
C PHE A 199 10.66 20.87 5.87
N LEU A 200 11.95 20.57 5.87
CA LEU A 200 12.76 20.38 7.08
C LEU A 200 12.94 21.67 7.86
N ASP A 201 13.05 22.83 7.20
CA ASP A 201 13.06 24.14 7.86
C ASP A 201 11.77 24.37 8.67
N THR A 202 10.61 23.97 8.13
CA THR A 202 9.32 24.08 8.83
C THR A 202 9.21 23.09 10.00
N THR A 203 9.82 21.91 9.89
CA THR A 203 9.74 20.85 10.91
C THR A 203 10.91 20.84 11.89
N GLY A 204 11.79 21.85 11.86
CA GLY A 204 12.98 21.91 12.71
C GLY A 204 14.00 20.80 12.42
N ASN A 205 14.22 20.54 11.16
CA ASN A 205 15.11 19.48 10.61
C ASN A 205 14.72 18.06 11.00
N ARG A 206 13.42 17.79 11.19
CA ARG A 206 12.89 16.47 11.60
C ARG A 206 11.93 15.91 10.58
N ILE A 207 11.93 14.59 10.44
CA ILE A 207 10.78 13.88 9.85
C ILE A 207 9.71 13.83 10.95
N PRO A 208 8.51 14.42 10.73
CA PRO A 208 7.54 14.63 11.80
C PRO A 208 6.91 13.33 12.27
N ALA A 209 6.69 13.22 13.58
CA ALA A 209 5.73 12.30 14.17
C ALA A 209 4.30 12.85 14.04
N PHE A 210 3.31 12.06 14.43
CA PHE A 210 1.93 12.57 14.54
C PHE A 210 1.89 13.69 15.62
N PRO A 211 1.28 14.85 15.33
CA PRO A 211 1.47 16.04 16.17
C PRO A 211 0.68 16.05 17.48
N VAL A 212 0.05 14.94 17.84
CA VAL A 212 -0.74 14.78 19.07
C VAL A 212 -0.33 13.48 19.75
N GLU A 213 -0.17 13.52 21.07
CA GLU A 213 0.18 12.35 21.89
C GLU A 213 -0.88 11.25 21.78
N LEU A 214 -0.44 10.03 21.55
CA LEU A 214 -1.30 8.86 21.34
C LEU A 214 -1.29 7.88 22.51
N GLY A 215 -0.65 8.22 23.64
CA GLY A 215 -0.61 7.39 24.83
C GLY A 215 0.16 6.06 24.65
N VAL A 216 1.05 5.97 23.69
CA VAL A 216 1.87 4.76 23.48
C VAL A 216 3.01 4.76 24.49
N ALA A 217 3.04 3.76 25.36
CA ALA A 217 4.09 3.60 26.36
C ALA A 217 5.22 2.70 25.82
N GLY A 218 6.44 3.25 25.74
CA GLY A 218 7.64 2.50 25.37
C GLY A 218 7.79 2.23 23.87
N PRO A 219 8.86 1.52 23.48
CA PRO A 219 9.24 1.35 22.07
C PRO A 219 8.44 0.25 21.33
N ALA A 220 7.59 -0.51 22.02
CA ALA A 220 6.83 -1.58 21.39
C ALA A 220 5.53 -1.03 20.78
N PRO A 221 5.25 -1.34 19.50
CA PRO A 221 3.98 -0.96 18.90
C PRO A 221 2.79 -1.51 19.66
N ALA A 222 1.77 -0.69 19.88
CA ALA A 222 0.53 -1.07 20.55
C ALA A 222 -0.35 -1.91 19.62
N SER A 223 -1.31 -2.64 20.18
CA SER A 223 -2.40 -3.25 19.41
C SER A 223 -3.08 -2.15 18.57
N PRO A 224 -3.48 -2.44 17.33
CA PRO A 224 -4.08 -1.45 16.47
C PRO A 224 -5.61 -1.38 16.63
N VAL A 225 -6.17 -0.20 16.44
CA VAL A 225 -7.54 -0.02 16.01
C VAL A 225 -7.55 0.16 14.50
N HIS A 226 -8.40 -0.58 13.83
CA HIS A 226 -8.66 -0.44 12.40
C HIS A 226 -10.07 0.09 12.21
N ASP A 227 -10.22 1.15 11.41
CA ASP A 227 -11.51 1.73 11.08
C ASP A 227 -11.64 1.93 9.56
N VAL A 228 -12.82 1.64 9.03
CA VAL A 228 -13.16 1.84 7.63
C VAL A 228 -14.48 2.59 7.58
N ARG A 229 -14.47 3.79 6.98
CA ARG A 229 -15.69 4.60 6.87
C ARG A 229 -15.84 5.29 5.53
N ARG A 230 -17.07 5.52 5.13
CA ARG A 230 -17.42 6.39 4.03
C ARG A 230 -17.43 7.84 4.52
N LEU A 231 -16.59 8.70 3.91
CA LEU A 231 -16.54 10.13 4.19
C LEU A 231 -17.52 10.93 3.32
N LEU A 232 -17.62 10.58 2.04
CA LEU A 232 -18.48 11.27 1.08
C LEU A 232 -19.09 10.25 0.11
N ASP A 233 -20.40 10.30 -0.12
CA ASP A 233 -21.08 9.51 -1.14
C ASP A 233 -20.85 10.08 -2.55
N ASP A 234 -20.77 11.41 -2.68
CA ASP A 234 -20.35 12.09 -3.90
C ASP A 234 -19.19 13.03 -3.61
N PRO A 235 -17.95 12.61 -3.88
CA PRO A 235 -16.78 13.45 -3.64
C PRO A 235 -16.63 14.61 -4.65
N GLY A 236 -17.45 14.70 -5.71
CA GLY A 236 -17.43 15.82 -6.65
C GLY A 236 -16.02 16.27 -7.05
N GLN A 237 -15.67 17.52 -6.70
CA GLN A 237 -14.36 18.14 -6.91
C GLN A 237 -13.37 17.89 -5.74
N CYS A 238 -13.67 16.99 -4.79
CA CYS A 238 -12.78 16.68 -3.69
C CYS A 238 -11.47 16.06 -4.21
N THR A 239 -10.42 16.85 -4.25
CA THR A 239 -9.06 16.43 -4.65
C THR A 239 -8.26 16.00 -3.44
N PHE A 240 -7.08 15.41 -3.66
CA PHE A 240 -6.17 15.08 -2.56
C PHE A 240 -5.73 16.32 -1.78
N ALA A 241 -5.58 17.48 -2.43
CA ALA A 241 -5.30 18.74 -1.75
C ALA A 241 -6.43 19.17 -0.81
N VAL A 242 -7.70 19.00 -1.21
CA VAL A 242 -8.87 19.27 -0.37
C VAL A 242 -8.89 18.33 0.84
N ILE A 243 -8.59 17.05 0.63
CA ILE A 243 -8.53 16.05 1.72
C ILE A 243 -7.44 16.41 2.73
N LEU A 244 -6.23 16.72 2.26
CA LEU A 244 -5.11 17.08 3.13
C LEU A 244 -5.35 18.39 3.88
N ALA A 245 -5.90 19.42 3.23
CA ALA A 245 -6.24 20.68 3.89
C ALA A 245 -7.36 20.48 4.93
N GLY A 246 -8.34 19.59 4.65
CA GLY A 246 -9.37 19.20 5.60
C GLY A 246 -8.82 18.37 6.77
N LEU A 247 -7.83 17.52 6.51
CA LEU A 247 -7.15 16.78 7.58
C LEU A 247 -6.33 17.73 8.49
N ALA A 248 -5.63 18.71 7.92
CA ALA A 248 -4.95 19.74 8.70
C ALA A 248 -5.94 20.54 9.56
N GLU A 249 -7.10 20.94 9.00
CA GLU A 249 -8.18 21.63 9.71
C GLU A 249 -8.76 20.77 10.85
N ALA A 250 -8.86 19.46 10.66
CA ALA A 250 -9.33 18.53 11.69
C ALA A 250 -8.31 18.32 12.84
N VAL A 251 -7.02 18.40 12.53
CA VAL A 251 -5.91 18.21 13.50
C VAL A 251 -5.57 19.51 14.23
N GLU A 252 -5.78 20.68 13.63
CA GLU A 252 -5.43 21.99 14.19
C GLU A 252 -5.93 22.22 15.63
N PRO A 253 -7.20 21.93 16.00
CA PRO A 253 -7.69 22.13 17.35
C PRO A 253 -7.00 21.28 18.42
N LEU A 254 -6.39 20.16 18.00
CA LEU A 254 -5.72 19.21 18.88
C LEU A 254 -4.22 19.47 18.99
N SER A 255 -3.60 19.92 17.91
CA SER A 255 -2.15 20.18 17.83
C SER A 255 -1.78 21.64 18.12
N GLY A 256 -2.74 22.56 17.97
CA GLY A 256 -2.49 24.02 18.04
C GLY A 256 -1.76 24.59 16.82
N SER A 257 -1.60 23.82 15.74
CA SER A 257 -0.92 24.22 14.51
C SER A 257 -1.84 24.14 13.30
N ALA A 258 -1.89 25.19 12.50
CA ALA A 258 -2.59 25.19 11.22
C ALA A 258 -1.84 24.39 10.13
N GLU A 259 -0.62 23.97 10.40
CA GLU A 259 0.19 23.18 9.48
C GLU A 259 0.27 21.72 9.95
N PHE A 260 0.06 20.82 9.02
CA PHE A 260 0.18 19.37 9.21
C PHE A 260 1.24 18.84 8.25
N PRO A 261 2.52 18.78 8.69
CA PRO A 261 3.59 18.21 7.89
C PRO A 261 3.47 16.67 7.89
N THR A 262 3.63 16.09 6.71
CA THR A 262 3.57 14.63 6.53
C THR A 262 4.41 14.18 5.35
N VAL A 263 4.66 12.88 5.27
CA VAL A 263 5.28 12.24 4.10
C VAL A 263 4.20 11.41 3.40
N ILE A 264 4.07 11.61 2.09
CA ILE A 264 3.10 10.89 1.27
C ILE A 264 3.78 9.88 0.35
N PRO A 265 3.19 8.68 0.15
CA PRO A 265 3.65 7.76 -0.87
C PRO A 265 3.12 8.19 -2.24
N VAL A 266 4.02 8.22 -3.22
CA VAL A 266 3.70 8.55 -4.62
C VAL A 266 4.23 7.43 -5.51
N HIS A 267 3.40 6.87 -6.40
CA HIS A 267 3.88 5.84 -7.32
C HIS A 267 4.88 6.42 -8.33
N THR A 268 5.92 5.65 -8.66
CA THR A 268 7.02 6.07 -9.54
C THR A 268 6.95 5.47 -10.95
N ARG A 269 5.80 4.92 -11.35
CA ARG A 269 5.58 4.29 -12.67
C ARG A 269 5.40 5.28 -13.82
N GLY A 270 5.52 6.57 -13.57
CA GLY A 270 5.27 7.60 -14.57
C GLY A 270 3.77 7.89 -14.76
N ARG A 271 3.43 8.48 -15.91
CA ARG A 271 2.04 8.83 -16.24
C ARG A 271 1.29 7.62 -16.79
N ARG A 272 -0.04 7.67 -16.72
CA ARG A 272 -0.87 6.66 -17.38
C ARG A 272 -0.56 6.63 -18.88
N GLY A 273 -0.24 5.44 -19.39
CA GLY A 273 0.20 5.24 -20.78
C GLY A 273 1.71 5.04 -20.92
N ASP A 274 2.51 5.37 -19.89
CA ASP A 274 3.92 5.00 -19.88
C ASP A 274 4.04 3.47 -19.78
N GLU A 275 5.03 2.90 -20.44
CA GLU A 275 5.27 1.45 -20.46
C GLU A 275 5.37 0.87 -19.03
N ARG A 276 6.09 1.54 -18.13
CA ARG A 276 6.25 1.14 -16.73
C ARG A 276 4.96 1.12 -15.91
N HIS A 277 3.86 1.69 -16.41
CA HIS A 277 2.59 1.70 -15.66
C HIS A 277 2.02 0.29 -15.43
N GLY A 278 2.37 -0.68 -16.27
CA GLY A 278 2.01 -2.10 -16.14
C GLY A 278 2.92 -2.94 -15.25
N THR A 279 3.98 -2.35 -14.64
CA THR A 279 4.94 -3.08 -13.81
C THR A 279 4.34 -3.48 -12.47
N VAL A 280 4.43 -4.76 -12.12
CA VAL A 280 4.18 -5.28 -10.77
C VAL A 280 5.48 -5.13 -9.97
N GLY A 281 5.40 -4.54 -8.78
CA GLY A 281 6.56 -4.30 -7.91
C GLY A 281 6.29 -3.20 -6.90
N TRP A 282 7.15 -3.03 -5.91
CA TRP A 282 7.01 -1.90 -4.97
C TRP A 282 7.64 -0.64 -5.57
N MET A 283 6.87 0.06 -6.38
CA MET A 283 7.28 1.25 -7.11
C MET A 283 6.67 2.52 -6.51
N VAL A 284 7.09 2.84 -5.29
CA VAL A 284 6.64 4.00 -4.53
C VAL A 284 7.85 4.79 -4.05
N GLY A 285 7.83 6.10 -4.27
CA GLY A 285 8.71 7.06 -3.62
C GLY A 285 7.96 7.77 -2.49
N ASN A 286 8.70 8.33 -1.56
CA ASN A 286 8.17 9.09 -0.44
C ASN A 286 8.50 10.58 -0.65
N ALA A 287 7.52 11.44 -0.47
CA ALA A 287 7.68 12.86 -0.71
C ALA A 287 7.09 13.72 0.41
N PRO A 288 7.73 14.87 0.75
CA PRO A 288 7.31 15.72 1.83
C PRO A 288 6.14 16.61 1.39
N VAL A 289 5.17 16.81 2.29
CA VAL A 289 4.05 17.74 2.10
C VAL A 289 3.74 18.44 3.40
N ILE A 290 3.50 19.75 3.33
CA ILE A 290 2.88 20.51 4.44
C ILE A 290 1.46 20.83 4.00
N ALA A 291 0.48 20.16 4.60
CA ALA A 291 -0.91 20.52 4.46
C ALA A 291 -1.25 21.69 5.39
N ARG A 292 -2.09 22.62 4.92
CA ARG A 292 -2.47 23.80 5.70
C ARG A 292 -3.98 23.87 5.87
N ALA A 293 -4.42 24.04 7.11
CA ALA A 293 -5.83 24.12 7.47
C ALA A 293 -6.56 25.18 6.65
N GLY A 294 -7.62 24.76 5.95
CA GLY A 294 -8.44 25.63 5.10
C GLY A 294 -7.78 26.18 3.83
N ASP A 295 -6.45 25.99 3.64
CA ASP A 295 -5.69 26.52 2.49
C ASP A 295 -5.35 25.40 1.49
N VAL A 296 -6.31 25.16 0.58
CA VAL A 296 -6.19 24.14 -0.48
C VAL A 296 -5.12 24.52 -1.51
N GLU A 297 -4.93 25.82 -1.79
CA GLU A 297 -4.00 26.27 -2.83
C GLU A 297 -2.54 26.03 -2.41
N THR A 298 -2.15 26.43 -1.21
CA THR A 298 -0.83 26.15 -0.64
C THR A 298 -0.60 24.63 -0.55
N THR A 299 -1.58 23.86 -0.09
CA THR A 299 -1.50 22.39 -0.02
C THR A 299 -1.32 21.77 -1.41
N ALA A 300 -2.02 22.27 -2.43
CA ALA A 300 -1.86 21.82 -3.81
C ALA A 300 -0.48 22.17 -4.38
N GLY A 301 0.12 23.29 -3.96
CA GLY A 301 1.51 23.65 -4.26
C GLY A 301 2.48 22.58 -3.79
N TRP A 302 2.40 22.19 -2.53
CA TRP A 302 3.21 21.13 -1.95
C TRP A 302 3.03 19.79 -2.66
N LEU A 303 1.80 19.42 -3.04
CA LEU A 303 1.53 18.18 -3.79
C LEU A 303 2.16 18.18 -5.18
N ARG A 304 2.18 19.32 -5.86
CA ARG A 304 2.87 19.43 -7.16
C ARG A 304 4.37 19.21 -7.01
N ASP A 305 4.98 19.84 -5.99
CA ASP A 305 6.41 19.66 -5.70
C ASP A 305 6.71 18.21 -5.28
N ALA A 306 5.87 17.61 -4.45
CA ALA A 306 5.99 16.21 -4.00
C ALA A 306 6.05 15.23 -5.18
N VAL A 307 5.19 15.40 -6.20
CA VAL A 307 5.19 14.52 -7.39
C VAL A 307 6.52 14.63 -8.14
N THR A 308 7.17 15.79 -8.16
CA THR A 308 8.47 15.99 -8.87
C THR A 308 9.63 15.29 -8.16
N VAL A 309 9.60 15.22 -6.83
CA VAL A 309 10.71 14.67 -6.02
C VAL A 309 10.52 13.20 -5.64
N ALA A 310 9.32 12.65 -5.78
CA ALA A 310 9.02 11.28 -5.35
C ALA A 310 9.83 10.20 -6.10
N GLY A 311 10.23 10.45 -7.34
CA GLY A 311 11.04 9.52 -8.14
C GLY A 311 12.53 9.50 -7.78
N LEU A 312 12.98 10.40 -6.92
CA LEU A 312 14.40 10.52 -6.54
C LEU A 312 14.75 9.51 -5.44
N PRO A 313 16.03 9.07 -5.36
CA PRO A 313 16.48 8.18 -4.29
C PRO A 313 16.36 8.87 -2.93
N LEU A 314 15.49 8.35 -2.05
CA LEU A 314 15.27 8.93 -0.72
C LEU A 314 16.53 8.87 0.14
N GLU A 315 17.36 7.84 -0.03
CA GLU A 315 18.66 7.71 0.65
C GLU A 315 19.59 8.87 0.35
N THR A 316 19.56 9.36 -0.90
CA THR A 316 20.34 10.53 -1.29
C THR A 316 19.80 11.78 -0.61
N MET A 317 18.47 11.96 -0.55
CA MET A 317 17.85 13.08 0.15
C MET A 317 18.15 13.08 1.64
N ILE A 318 18.08 11.90 2.29
CA ILE A 318 18.44 11.75 3.71
C ILE A 318 19.90 12.12 3.93
N ARG A 319 20.82 11.68 3.06
CA ARG A 319 22.25 12.01 3.18
C ARG A 319 22.52 13.50 2.99
N GLU A 320 21.90 14.14 1.99
CA GLU A 320 22.12 15.56 1.64
C GLU A 320 21.46 16.53 2.64
N CYS A 321 20.33 16.16 3.22
CA CYS A 321 19.59 16.99 4.15
C CYS A 321 19.83 16.64 5.62
N ALA A 322 20.31 15.44 5.92
CA ALA A 322 20.61 14.92 7.25
C ALA A 322 19.49 15.20 8.29
N PRO A 323 18.22 14.81 8.01
CA PRO A 323 17.14 15.05 8.95
C PRO A 323 17.28 14.16 10.19
N GLU A 324 16.76 14.62 11.30
CA GLU A 324 16.49 13.76 12.45
C GLU A 324 15.31 12.83 12.13
N LEU A 325 15.55 11.53 12.21
CA LEU A 325 14.52 10.51 11.97
C LEU A 325 13.78 10.19 13.27
N PRO A 326 12.46 9.92 13.25
CA PRO A 326 11.73 9.51 14.44
C PRO A 326 12.15 8.11 14.90
N ASP A 327 12.08 7.86 16.20
CA ASP A 327 12.33 6.53 16.78
C ASP A 327 11.25 5.49 16.42
N GLY A 328 10.08 5.94 16.00
CA GLY A 328 8.90 5.13 15.64
C GLY A 328 8.49 5.26 14.18
N ALA A 329 7.30 4.76 13.88
CA ALA A 329 6.76 4.83 12.54
C ALA A 329 6.37 6.27 12.15
N VAL A 330 6.63 6.64 10.90
CA VAL A 330 6.22 7.92 10.33
C VAL A 330 4.70 7.91 10.05
N PRO A 331 3.94 8.93 10.49
CA PRO A 331 2.55 9.07 10.11
C PRO A 331 2.45 9.22 8.59
N MET A 332 1.62 8.41 7.97
CA MET A 332 1.51 8.37 6.52
C MET A 332 0.09 8.71 6.08
N VAL A 333 -0.03 9.56 5.08
CA VAL A 333 -1.29 9.87 4.42
C VAL A 333 -1.20 9.45 2.96
N SER A 334 -2.03 8.51 2.57
CA SER A 334 -2.07 7.95 1.22
C SER A 334 -3.41 8.25 0.55
N TYR A 335 -3.38 8.48 -0.74
CA TYR A 335 -4.59 8.68 -1.56
C TYR A 335 -4.49 7.87 -2.85
N THR A 336 -5.54 7.12 -3.12
CA THR A 336 -5.65 6.34 -4.36
C THR A 336 -7.00 6.61 -5.04
N ASP A 337 -6.96 7.09 -6.28
CA ASP A 337 -8.14 7.18 -7.13
C ASP A 337 -8.35 5.85 -7.87
N LEU A 338 -9.14 4.96 -7.26
CA LEU A 338 -9.41 3.62 -7.78
C LEU A 338 -10.16 3.63 -9.12
N ARG A 339 -10.84 4.72 -9.48
CA ARG A 339 -11.51 4.88 -10.78
C ARG A 339 -10.49 4.88 -11.93
N ARG A 340 -9.24 5.27 -11.64
CA ARG A 340 -8.13 5.28 -12.60
C ARG A 340 -7.53 3.90 -12.85
N LEU A 341 -7.84 2.90 -12.02
CA LEU A 341 -7.32 1.54 -12.15
C LEU A 341 -8.13 0.65 -13.11
N GLY A 342 -9.11 1.23 -13.79
CA GLY A 342 -9.95 0.57 -14.80
C GLY A 342 -11.31 0.15 -14.25
N THR A 343 -12.06 -0.62 -15.05
CA THR A 343 -13.40 -1.11 -14.67
C THR A 343 -13.29 -2.00 -13.44
N PRO A 344 -14.18 -1.82 -12.44
CA PRO A 344 -14.27 -2.73 -11.31
C PRO A 344 -14.48 -4.18 -11.76
N LEU A 345 -13.75 -5.11 -11.17
CA LEU A 345 -13.90 -6.54 -11.42
C LEU A 345 -14.87 -7.16 -10.40
N PRO A 346 -15.57 -8.26 -10.75
CA PRO A 346 -16.45 -8.95 -9.82
C PRO A 346 -15.72 -9.35 -8.54
N GLN A 347 -16.33 -9.09 -7.37
CA GLN A 347 -15.80 -9.41 -6.02
C GLN A 347 -14.37 -8.92 -5.75
N ALA A 348 -13.86 -7.99 -6.56
CA ALA A 348 -12.53 -7.44 -6.35
C ALA A 348 -12.51 -6.48 -5.17
N ARG A 349 -11.70 -6.81 -4.16
CA ARG A 349 -11.39 -5.98 -3.00
C ARG A 349 -9.89 -5.89 -2.80
N TYR A 350 -9.44 -4.79 -2.20
CA TYR A 350 -8.10 -4.70 -1.63
C TYR A 350 -8.16 -5.10 -0.18
N VAL A 351 -7.21 -5.94 0.21
CA VAL A 351 -7.08 -6.43 1.57
C VAL A 351 -5.66 -6.17 2.05
N SER A 352 -5.49 -5.84 3.32
CA SER A 352 -4.16 -5.70 3.91
C SER A 352 -4.10 -6.28 5.32
N ALA A 353 -2.87 -6.57 5.74
CA ALA A 353 -2.57 -7.05 7.08
C ALA A 353 -3.10 -6.11 8.17
N THR A 354 -3.54 -6.72 9.25
CA THR A 354 -3.71 -6.05 10.53
C THR A 354 -2.37 -6.11 11.28
N SER A 355 -1.70 -4.99 11.47
CA SER A 355 -0.38 -4.94 12.13
C SER A 355 -0.38 -3.87 13.22
N PRO A 356 0.29 -4.11 14.36
CA PRO A 356 0.46 -3.10 15.40
C PRO A 356 1.08 -1.82 14.88
N THR A 357 0.82 -0.73 15.58
CA THR A 357 1.31 0.59 15.24
C THR A 357 1.53 1.43 16.48
N ASP A 358 2.47 2.36 16.40
CA ASP A 358 2.74 3.41 17.38
C ASP A 358 2.31 4.80 16.88
N THR A 359 1.76 4.86 15.66
CA THR A 359 1.35 6.10 15.01
C THR A 359 0.03 5.95 14.26
N VAL A 360 -0.45 7.05 13.69
CA VAL A 360 -1.66 7.08 12.86
C VAL A 360 -1.31 6.95 11.38
N GLN A 361 -2.10 6.16 10.66
CA GLN A 361 -2.01 6.06 9.21
C GLN A 361 -3.39 6.26 8.57
N PHE A 362 -3.42 7.02 7.47
CA PHE A 362 -4.64 7.35 6.74
C PHE A 362 -4.52 6.88 5.29
N TRP A 363 -5.48 6.07 4.83
CA TRP A 363 -5.59 5.66 3.43
C TRP A 363 -6.92 6.10 2.85
N PHE A 364 -6.90 7.14 2.04
CA PHE A 364 -8.06 7.63 1.32
C PHE A 364 -8.19 6.90 -0.02
N SER A 365 -9.38 6.40 -0.29
CA SER A 365 -9.70 5.68 -1.52
C SER A 365 -10.89 6.32 -2.21
N ARG A 366 -10.68 6.87 -3.39
CA ARG A 366 -11.77 7.40 -4.20
C ARG A 366 -12.29 6.32 -5.13
N THR A 367 -13.56 5.98 -5.00
CA THR A 367 -14.26 4.99 -5.80
C THR A 367 -15.30 5.63 -6.68
N VAL A 368 -16.03 4.84 -7.49
CA VAL A 368 -17.23 5.30 -8.20
C VAL A 368 -18.40 5.54 -7.26
N HIS A 369 -18.33 5.05 -6.03
CA HIS A 369 -19.38 5.13 -5.02
C HIS A 369 -19.12 6.21 -3.97
N GLY A 370 -17.94 6.85 -3.97
CA GLY A 370 -17.62 7.87 -2.99
C GLY A 370 -16.15 7.98 -2.61
N LEU A 371 -15.89 8.64 -1.50
CA LEU A 371 -14.59 8.73 -0.84
C LEU A 371 -14.62 7.93 0.45
N ASP A 372 -13.81 6.88 0.50
CA ASP A 372 -13.63 6.03 1.66
C ASP A 372 -12.32 6.36 2.38
N LEU A 373 -12.34 6.29 3.70
CA LEU A 373 -11.17 6.39 4.54
C LEU A 373 -10.99 5.08 5.32
N ARG A 374 -9.78 4.56 5.27
CA ARG A 374 -9.29 3.52 6.17
C ARG A 374 -8.23 4.13 7.08
N THR A 375 -8.31 3.89 8.39
CA THR A 375 -7.32 4.34 9.36
C THR A 375 -6.78 3.17 10.16
N LYS A 376 -5.56 3.36 10.66
CA LYS A 376 -4.93 2.51 11.66
C LYS A 376 -4.26 3.39 12.69
N TYR A 377 -4.49 3.11 13.97
CA TYR A 377 -3.91 3.86 15.10
C TYR A 377 -3.76 2.97 16.34
N PRO A 378 -2.93 3.34 17.33
CA PRO A 378 -2.75 2.56 18.54
C PRO A 378 -4.06 2.43 19.34
N ASP A 379 -4.29 1.24 19.93
CA ASP A 379 -5.44 1.02 20.81
C ASP A 379 -5.14 1.52 22.24
N THR A 380 -5.13 2.84 22.40
CA THR A 380 -5.00 3.52 23.69
C THR A 380 -6.20 4.45 23.90
N PRO A 381 -6.57 4.78 25.16
CA PRO A 381 -7.65 5.74 25.41
C PRO A 381 -7.38 7.11 24.77
N GLU A 382 -6.13 7.59 24.81
CA GLU A 382 -5.70 8.87 24.25
C GLU A 382 -5.84 8.86 22.72
N ALA A 383 -5.34 7.80 22.04
CA ALA A 383 -5.44 7.68 20.58
C ALA A 383 -6.89 7.59 20.12
N ARG A 384 -7.75 6.86 20.84
CA ARG A 384 -9.19 6.81 20.54
C ARG A 384 -9.83 8.17 20.63
N GLN A 385 -9.58 8.93 21.71
CA GLN A 385 -10.11 10.28 21.88
C GLN A 385 -9.60 11.25 20.79
N VAL A 386 -8.30 11.18 20.47
CA VAL A 386 -7.69 11.99 19.41
C VAL A 386 -8.33 11.67 18.06
N MET A 387 -8.47 10.39 17.74
CA MET A 387 -9.01 9.96 16.45
C MET A 387 -10.50 10.26 16.32
N ASP A 388 -11.29 10.18 17.38
CA ASP A 388 -12.70 10.63 17.37
C ASP A 388 -12.78 12.12 17.00
N GLY A 389 -11.90 12.95 17.58
CA GLY A 389 -11.79 14.37 17.25
C GLY A 389 -11.39 14.63 15.79
N VAL A 390 -10.34 13.95 15.32
CA VAL A 390 -9.83 14.08 13.95
C VAL A 390 -10.85 13.62 12.92
N LEU A 391 -11.47 12.45 13.12
CA LEU A 391 -12.42 11.89 12.17
C LEU A 391 -13.69 12.73 12.08
N GLY A 392 -14.25 13.17 13.24
CA GLY A 392 -15.39 14.08 13.25
C GLY A 392 -15.06 15.46 12.67
N GLY A 393 -13.85 15.97 12.88
CA GLY A 393 -13.34 17.20 12.27
C GLY A 393 -13.24 17.09 10.75
N LEU A 394 -12.68 15.98 10.27
CA LEU A 394 -12.52 15.71 8.84
C LEU A 394 -13.87 15.58 8.12
N GLU A 395 -14.85 14.87 8.72
CA GLU A 395 -16.20 14.75 8.17
C GLU A 395 -16.86 16.15 8.04
N ARG A 396 -16.70 17.03 9.03
CA ARG A 396 -17.20 18.40 8.93
C ARG A 396 -16.47 19.23 7.86
N ALA A 397 -15.13 19.15 7.81
CA ALA A 397 -14.34 19.88 6.84
C ALA A 397 -14.64 19.49 5.39
N LEU A 398 -14.91 18.23 5.13
CA LEU A 398 -15.23 17.72 3.79
C LEU A 398 -16.74 17.84 3.46
N GLY A 399 -17.64 17.56 4.42
CA GLY A 399 -19.09 17.60 4.22
C GLY A 399 -19.67 19.02 4.21
N GLY A 400 -19.08 19.96 4.97
CA GLY A 400 -19.49 21.35 5.02
C GLY A 400 -19.14 22.20 3.80
N LYS A 401 -18.20 21.72 2.97
CA LYS A 401 -17.85 22.34 1.69
C LYS A 401 -18.80 21.81 0.61
N SER A 402 -20.02 22.35 0.55
CA SER A 402 -20.79 22.37 -0.71
C SER A 402 -19.88 23.08 -1.72
N LEU A 403 -19.19 22.29 -2.54
CA LEU A 403 -18.26 22.78 -3.57
C LEU A 403 -19.12 23.46 -4.63
N SER A 404 -19.39 24.77 -4.43
CA SER A 404 -19.96 25.61 -5.48
C SER A 404 -19.06 25.51 -6.69
N PRO A 405 -19.61 25.23 -7.89
CA PRO A 405 -18.79 25.22 -9.10
C PRO A 405 -18.22 26.61 -9.28
N GLY A 406 -16.89 26.73 -9.15
CA GLY A 406 -16.16 27.95 -9.47
C GLY A 406 -16.47 28.33 -10.92
N ARG A 407 -16.83 29.58 -11.11
CA ARG A 407 -17.10 30.22 -12.40
C ARG A 407 -15.85 30.20 -13.29
#